data_dd0be1c531985b36bdc417f811c8eb81
#
_entry.id   dd0be1c531985b36bdc417f811c8eb81
#
_cell.length_a   1.000
_cell.length_b   1.000
_cell.length_c   1.000
_cell.angle_alpha   90.00
_cell.angle_beta   90.00
_cell.angle_gamma   90.00
#
_symmetry.space_group_name_H-M   'P 1'
#
loop_
_entity.id
_entity.type
_entity.pdbx_description
1 polymer ?
#
loop_
_entity_poly.entity_id
_entity_poly.type
_entity_poly.pdbx_seq_one_letter_code
_entity_poly.pdbx_strand_id
1 'polypeptide(L)'
;MGCVMADKVTVSGLPDFKKAMEGLTLKLRKKILTKALRAGARVVLKAARQAVPVMAAETKYRTPGLVKKRLTVRTSKESRKAGNVGVFVNVKPAEGAKYRTTSVKRVAGLKITDRQLKKASQRGAKSKLDPYYWRWLEFGTKKMTARPFLKPASDSLPEALAEFETVAVNEIEALNRSAP
;
A
#
# COMPACT_ATOMS: atom_id res chain seq x y z
N MET A 1 15.88 25.55 -4.28
CA MET A 1 15.70 24.14 -3.87
C MET A 1 15.12 24.14 -2.46
N GLY A 2 13.80 24.08 -2.34
CA GLY A 2 13.09 24.07 -1.07
C GLY A 2 12.95 22.61 -0.60
N CYS A 3 13.66 22.26 0.47
CA CYS A 3 13.45 21.04 1.20
C CYS A 3 12.10 21.14 1.93
N VAL A 4 11.08 20.44 1.46
CA VAL A 4 9.81 20.31 2.17
C VAL A 4 10.11 19.44 3.38
N MET A 5 10.27 20.07 4.53
CA MET A 5 10.33 19.39 5.81
C MET A 5 8.99 18.68 6.01
N ALA A 6 9.03 17.38 6.20
CA ALA A 6 7.87 16.61 6.62
C ALA A 6 7.45 17.14 8.00
N ASP A 7 6.28 17.78 8.07
CA ASP A 7 5.69 18.23 9.33
C ASP A 7 5.64 17.05 10.29
N LYS A 8 6.28 17.23 11.45
CA LYS A 8 6.18 16.30 12.57
C LYS A 8 4.74 16.29 13.05
N VAL A 9 3.95 15.33 12.61
CA VAL A 9 2.61 15.10 13.16
C VAL A 9 2.79 14.60 14.60
N THR A 10 2.60 15.49 15.56
CA THR A 10 2.63 15.15 16.99
C THR A 10 1.31 14.48 17.32
N VAL A 11 1.32 13.18 17.55
CA VAL A 11 0.12 12.41 17.94
C VAL A 11 0.08 12.41 19.48
N SER A 12 -0.87 13.10 20.06
CA SER A 12 -1.19 13.00 21.49
C SER A 12 -1.87 11.66 21.74
N GLY A 13 -1.37 10.87 22.66
CA GLY A 13 -1.92 9.54 22.98
C GLY A 13 -0.96 8.36 22.72
N LEU A 14 0.05 8.52 21.91
CA LEU A 14 1.06 7.48 21.65
C LEU A 14 1.81 6.98 22.90
N PRO A 15 2.15 7.80 23.91
CA PRO A 15 2.85 7.33 25.12
C PRO A 15 2.04 6.32 25.92
N ASP A 16 0.73 6.59 26.10
CA ASP A 16 -0.16 5.70 26.85
C ASP A 16 -0.44 4.40 26.10
N PHE A 17 -0.62 4.51 24.77
CA PHE A 17 -0.69 3.35 23.88
C PHE A 17 0.58 2.48 23.97
N LYS A 18 1.76 3.11 23.98
CA LYS A 18 3.04 2.39 24.08
C LYS A 18 3.14 1.61 25.40
N LYS A 19 2.81 2.26 26.54
CA LYS A 19 2.78 1.60 27.85
C LYS A 19 1.81 0.44 27.90
N ALA A 20 0.58 0.61 27.40
CA ALA A 20 -0.42 -0.45 27.33
C ALA A 20 0.05 -1.63 26.46
N MET A 21 0.78 -1.35 25.38
CA MET A 21 1.35 -2.38 24.53
C MET A 21 2.52 -3.13 25.16
N GLU A 22 3.29 -2.51 26.05
CA GLU A 22 4.43 -3.17 26.72
C GLU A 22 4.02 -4.34 27.61
N GLY A 23 2.85 -4.31 28.22
CA GLY A 23 2.29 -5.41 29.02
C GLY A 23 1.80 -6.61 28.20
N LEU A 24 1.66 -6.51 26.89
CA LEU A 24 1.11 -7.55 26.04
C LEU A 24 2.18 -8.50 25.48
N THR A 25 1.81 -9.76 25.23
CA THR A 25 2.67 -10.69 24.51
C THR A 25 2.93 -10.23 23.09
N LEU A 26 4.10 -10.54 22.51
CA LEU A 26 4.48 -10.15 21.15
C LEU A 26 3.44 -10.57 20.08
N LYS A 27 2.78 -11.71 20.29
CA LYS A 27 1.74 -12.20 19.36
C LYS A 27 0.49 -11.33 19.39
N LEU A 28 0.04 -10.92 20.57
CA LEU A 28 -1.10 -10.02 20.75
C LEU A 28 -0.79 -8.62 20.22
N ARG A 29 0.38 -8.06 20.54
CA ARG A 29 0.85 -6.79 19.99
C ARG A 29 0.76 -6.75 18.46
N LYS A 30 1.30 -7.79 17.79
CA LYS A 30 1.27 -7.88 16.32
C LYS A 30 -0.15 -7.97 15.78
N LYS A 31 -1.06 -8.65 16.46
CA LYS A 31 -2.47 -8.78 16.05
C LYS A 31 -3.18 -7.43 16.12
N ILE A 32 -3.06 -6.71 17.24
CA ILE A 32 -3.66 -5.38 17.44
C ILE A 32 -3.11 -4.38 16.44
N LEU A 33 -1.77 -4.27 16.34
CA LEU A 33 -1.11 -3.37 15.40
C LEU A 33 -1.52 -3.65 13.95
N THR A 34 -1.63 -4.91 13.55
CA THR A 34 -2.06 -5.24 12.19
C THR A 34 -3.49 -4.80 11.94
N LYS A 35 -4.38 -4.95 12.90
CA LYS A 35 -5.79 -4.58 12.79
C LYS A 35 -5.94 -3.06 12.73
N ALA A 36 -5.31 -2.34 13.64
CA ALA A 36 -5.33 -0.88 13.70
C ALA A 36 -4.68 -0.23 12.47
N LEU A 37 -3.49 -0.68 12.05
CA LEU A 37 -2.82 -0.18 10.83
C LEU A 37 -3.65 -0.44 9.57
N ARG A 38 -4.38 -1.54 9.51
CA ARG A 38 -5.28 -1.80 8.38
C ARG A 38 -6.50 -0.86 8.39
N ALA A 39 -7.01 -0.49 9.55
CA ALA A 39 -8.10 0.48 9.67
C ALA A 39 -7.64 1.85 9.16
N GLY A 40 -6.56 2.40 9.67
CA GLY A 40 -6.01 3.66 9.15
C GLY A 40 -5.66 3.60 7.66
N ALA A 41 -5.05 2.51 7.19
CA ALA A 41 -4.74 2.35 5.77
C ALA A 41 -6.00 2.29 4.86
N ARG A 42 -7.18 1.93 5.40
CA ARG A 42 -8.45 1.98 4.65
C ARG A 42 -8.91 3.43 4.41
N VAL A 43 -8.64 4.35 5.33
CA VAL A 43 -8.92 5.79 5.14
C VAL A 43 -8.11 6.30 3.95
N VAL A 44 -6.79 6.06 3.95
CA VAL A 44 -5.91 6.42 2.82
C VAL A 44 -6.33 5.74 1.52
N LEU A 45 -6.74 4.46 1.58
CA LEU A 45 -7.25 3.73 0.42
C LEU A 45 -8.51 4.39 -0.16
N LYS A 46 -9.42 4.85 0.69
CA LYS A 46 -10.66 5.55 0.27
C LYS A 46 -10.33 6.84 -0.45
N ALA A 47 -9.44 7.66 0.11
CA ALA A 47 -8.97 8.90 -0.51
C ALA A 47 -8.25 8.62 -1.85
N ALA A 48 -7.34 7.65 -1.89
CA ALA A 48 -6.68 7.25 -3.13
C ALA A 48 -7.66 6.80 -4.21
N ARG A 49 -8.70 6.03 -3.85
CA ARG A 49 -9.73 5.61 -4.80
C ARG A 49 -10.56 6.75 -5.37
N GLN A 50 -10.76 7.81 -4.61
CA GLN A 50 -11.46 9.01 -5.08
C GLN A 50 -10.58 9.81 -6.06
N ALA A 51 -9.28 9.89 -5.80
CA ALA A 51 -8.33 10.63 -6.61
C ALA A 51 -7.91 9.91 -7.91
N VAL A 52 -8.14 8.59 -8.05
CA VAL A 52 -7.74 7.84 -9.26
C VAL A 52 -8.47 8.36 -10.49
N PRO A 53 -7.74 8.81 -11.53
CA PRO A 53 -8.34 9.20 -12.80
C PRO A 53 -8.94 7.98 -13.52
N VAL A 54 -10.19 8.09 -13.94
CA VAL A 54 -10.91 7.07 -14.68
C VAL A 54 -11.00 7.47 -16.14
N MET A 55 -10.73 6.54 -17.06
CA MET A 55 -10.88 6.76 -18.49
C MET A 55 -12.37 6.78 -18.87
N ALA A 56 -12.73 7.65 -19.82
CA ALA A 56 -14.10 7.76 -20.32
C ALA A 56 -14.55 6.52 -21.13
N ALA A 57 -13.65 5.92 -21.90
CA ALA A 57 -13.97 4.79 -22.77
C ALA A 57 -12.99 3.63 -22.62
N GLU A 58 -13.45 2.42 -22.91
CA GLU A 58 -12.61 1.24 -22.95
C GLU A 58 -11.72 1.24 -24.20
N THR A 59 -10.48 0.77 -24.04
CA THR A 59 -9.55 0.58 -25.16
C THR A 59 -9.17 -0.90 -25.29
N LYS A 60 -8.55 -1.27 -26.42
CA LYS A 60 -8.07 -2.64 -26.65
C LYS A 60 -7.25 -3.21 -25.48
N TYR A 61 -6.55 -2.38 -24.74
CA TYR A 61 -5.58 -2.79 -23.72
C TYR A 61 -5.93 -2.31 -22.31
N ARG A 62 -6.98 -1.53 -22.11
CA ARG A 62 -7.29 -0.90 -20.83
C ARG A 62 -8.79 -0.85 -20.58
N THR A 63 -9.20 -1.31 -19.40
CA THR A 63 -10.57 -1.22 -18.92
C THR A 63 -10.72 0.00 -17.99
N PRO A 64 -11.77 0.83 -18.14
CA PRO A 64 -12.02 1.96 -17.25
C PRO A 64 -12.10 1.54 -15.79
N GLY A 65 -11.56 2.36 -14.90
CA GLY A 65 -11.61 2.15 -13.45
C GLY A 65 -10.80 0.95 -12.92
N LEU A 66 -9.99 0.30 -13.75
CA LEU A 66 -9.24 -0.90 -13.35
C LEU A 66 -8.27 -0.60 -12.20
N VAL A 67 -7.53 0.52 -12.24
CA VAL A 67 -6.61 0.94 -11.17
C VAL A 67 -7.39 1.15 -9.87
N LYS A 68 -8.54 1.81 -9.92
CA LYS A 68 -9.43 2.04 -8.77
C LYS A 68 -9.89 0.71 -8.14
N LYS A 69 -10.29 -0.26 -8.95
CA LYS A 69 -10.71 -1.60 -8.50
C LYS A 69 -9.55 -2.42 -7.90
N ARG A 70 -8.33 -2.23 -8.39
CA ARG A 70 -7.15 -2.98 -7.96
C ARG A 70 -6.37 -2.32 -6.83
N LEU A 71 -6.72 -1.11 -6.41
CA LEU A 71 -6.19 -0.49 -5.19
C LEU A 71 -6.59 -1.32 -3.97
N THR A 72 -5.61 -1.69 -3.15
CA THR A 72 -5.82 -2.54 -1.97
C THR A 72 -4.81 -2.26 -0.87
N VAL A 73 -5.23 -2.52 0.37
CA VAL A 73 -4.36 -2.52 1.54
C VAL A 73 -3.65 -3.87 1.65
N ARG A 74 -2.35 -3.86 1.82
CA ARG A 74 -1.52 -5.07 1.94
C ARG A 74 -0.58 -4.98 3.12
N THR A 75 -0.32 -6.12 3.74
CA THR A 75 0.70 -6.25 4.79
C THR A 75 2.07 -6.46 4.15
N SER A 76 3.09 -5.77 4.64
CA SER A 76 4.47 -5.94 4.19
C SER A 76 5.01 -7.31 4.58
N LYS A 77 5.51 -8.05 3.59
CA LYS A 77 6.19 -9.33 3.82
C LYS A 77 7.58 -9.12 4.45
N GLU A 78 8.25 -8.03 4.10
CA GLU A 78 9.58 -7.68 4.60
C GLU A 78 9.51 -7.29 6.08
N SER A 79 8.58 -6.40 6.45
CA SER A 79 8.34 -6.05 7.86
C SER A 79 8.01 -7.29 8.68
N ARG A 80 7.17 -8.20 8.17
CA ARG A 80 6.82 -9.44 8.86
C ARG A 80 8.00 -10.38 9.05
N LYS A 81 8.92 -10.48 8.08
CA LYS A 81 10.17 -11.25 8.20
C LYS A 81 11.09 -10.64 9.26
N ALA A 82 11.17 -9.33 9.34
CA ALA A 82 11.92 -8.59 10.35
C ALA A 82 11.24 -8.58 11.74
N GLY A 83 10.13 -9.30 11.91
CA GLY A 83 9.40 -9.32 13.19
C GLY A 83 8.47 -8.13 13.43
N ASN A 84 8.45 -7.16 12.52
CA ASN A 84 7.66 -5.93 12.58
C ASN A 84 6.31 -6.06 11.86
N VAL A 85 5.43 -5.08 12.09
CA VAL A 85 4.17 -4.94 11.36
C VAL A 85 4.26 -3.74 10.44
N GLY A 86 4.01 -3.94 9.15
CA GLY A 86 3.95 -2.89 8.16
C GLY A 86 2.73 -3.09 7.25
N VAL A 87 2.02 -2.02 6.96
CA VAL A 87 0.87 -2.01 6.05
C VAL A 87 1.07 -0.92 5.01
N PHE A 88 0.67 -1.17 3.79
CA PHE A 88 0.78 -0.21 2.70
C PHE A 88 -0.39 -0.33 1.73
N VAL A 89 -0.70 0.80 1.08
CA VAL A 89 -1.68 0.87 -0.01
C VAL A 89 -0.95 0.71 -1.33
N ASN A 90 -1.42 -0.19 -2.18
CA ASN A 90 -0.82 -0.43 -3.49
C ASN A 90 -1.85 -0.94 -4.50
N VAL A 91 -1.50 -0.84 -5.78
CA VAL A 91 -2.28 -1.43 -6.87
C VAL A 91 -1.90 -2.91 -7.03
N LYS A 92 -2.87 -3.80 -6.79
CA LYS A 92 -2.64 -5.25 -6.95
C LYS A 92 -2.57 -5.61 -8.44
N PRO A 93 -1.52 -6.33 -8.90
CA PRO A 93 -1.45 -6.85 -10.26
C PRO A 93 -2.59 -7.84 -10.55
N ALA A 94 -2.84 -8.12 -11.80
CA ALA A 94 -3.74 -9.21 -12.18
C ALA A 94 -3.22 -10.56 -11.66
N GLU A 95 -4.11 -11.53 -11.43
CA GLU A 95 -3.69 -12.87 -11.02
C GLU A 95 -2.82 -13.50 -12.11
N GLY A 96 -1.69 -14.09 -11.69
CA GLY A 96 -0.68 -14.65 -12.60
C GLY A 96 0.29 -13.63 -13.21
N ALA A 97 0.05 -12.33 -13.11
CA ALA A 97 1.01 -11.30 -13.52
C ALA A 97 2.13 -11.20 -12.47
N LYS A 98 3.24 -11.84 -12.75
CA LYS A 98 4.47 -11.67 -11.97
C LYS A 98 5.21 -10.45 -12.55
N TYR A 99 5.07 -9.28 -11.93
CA TYR A 99 5.98 -8.16 -12.20
C TYR A 99 7.38 -8.53 -11.71
N ARG A 100 8.16 -9.09 -12.59
CA ARG A 100 9.59 -9.29 -12.36
C ARG A 100 10.29 -7.98 -12.65
N THR A 101 10.66 -7.26 -11.63
CA THR A 101 11.63 -6.18 -11.77
C THR A 101 12.97 -6.78 -12.18
N THR A 102 13.51 -6.31 -13.29
CA THR A 102 14.83 -6.71 -13.82
C THR A 102 15.97 -6.54 -12.80
N SER A 103 15.78 -5.67 -11.81
CA SER A 103 16.74 -5.44 -10.72
C SER A 103 16.97 -6.65 -9.80
N VAL A 104 15.94 -7.46 -9.55
CA VAL A 104 16.06 -8.62 -8.63
C VAL A 104 16.96 -9.72 -9.18
N LYS A 105 17.14 -9.80 -10.48
CA LYS A 105 17.89 -10.88 -11.12
C LYS A 105 19.37 -10.57 -11.35
N ARG A 106 19.76 -9.29 -11.38
CA ARG A 106 21.19 -8.91 -11.40
C ARG A 106 21.88 -9.27 -10.10
N VAL A 107 21.18 -9.21 -8.97
CA VAL A 107 21.71 -9.53 -7.63
C VAL A 107 21.91 -11.05 -7.45
N ALA A 108 21.14 -11.88 -8.14
CA ALA A 108 21.19 -13.33 -7.98
C ALA A 108 22.13 -14.06 -8.95
N GLY A 109 22.94 -13.36 -9.76
CA GLY A 109 23.90 -13.97 -10.72
C GLY A 109 23.28 -14.81 -11.83
N LEU A 110 21.95 -14.88 -11.92
CA LEU A 110 21.24 -15.69 -12.91
C LEU A 110 21.16 -14.95 -14.26
N LYS A 111 21.88 -15.43 -15.26
CA LYS A 111 21.77 -14.97 -16.66
C LYS A 111 20.36 -15.28 -17.19
N ILE A 112 19.59 -14.23 -17.45
CA ILE A 112 18.27 -14.36 -18.08
C ILE A 112 18.45 -14.17 -19.58
N THR A 113 17.98 -15.13 -20.34
CA THR A 113 17.95 -15.00 -21.79
C THR A 113 16.91 -13.96 -22.22
N ASP A 114 17.22 -13.17 -23.26
CA ASP A 114 16.33 -12.13 -23.83
C ASP A 114 14.94 -12.69 -24.20
N ARG A 115 14.87 -13.98 -24.52
CA ARG A 115 13.61 -14.71 -24.79
C ARG A 115 12.70 -14.78 -23.55
N GLN A 116 13.29 -14.94 -22.35
CA GLN A 116 12.53 -14.94 -21.08
C GLN A 116 12.10 -13.54 -20.69
N LEU A 117 12.90 -12.53 -20.98
CA LEU A 117 12.58 -11.10 -20.81
C LEU A 117 11.43 -10.69 -21.73
N LYS A 118 11.46 -11.04 -23.01
CA LYS A 118 10.36 -10.82 -23.97
C LYS A 118 9.07 -11.51 -23.55
N LYS A 119 9.11 -12.76 -23.08
CA LYS A 119 7.92 -13.45 -22.56
C LYS A 119 7.34 -12.81 -21.30
N ALA A 120 8.18 -12.29 -20.40
CA ALA A 120 7.72 -11.64 -19.17
C ALA A 120 7.10 -10.25 -19.47
N SER A 121 7.68 -9.49 -20.40
CA SER A 121 7.14 -8.17 -20.81
C SER A 121 5.85 -8.30 -21.63
N GLN A 122 5.74 -9.33 -22.47
CA GLN A 122 4.55 -9.58 -23.29
C GLN A 122 3.33 -10.04 -22.48
N ARG A 123 3.52 -10.75 -21.36
CA ARG A 123 2.41 -11.20 -20.51
C ARG A 123 1.74 -10.07 -19.72
N GLY A 124 2.49 -9.07 -19.27
CA GLY A 124 1.93 -7.92 -18.53
C GLY A 124 1.19 -6.93 -19.41
N ALA A 125 1.71 -6.63 -20.60
CA ALA A 125 1.16 -5.61 -21.50
C ALA A 125 -0.08 -6.05 -22.29
N LYS A 126 -0.41 -7.35 -22.33
CA LYS A 126 -1.50 -7.90 -23.17
C LYS A 126 -2.80 -8.18 -22.41
N SER A 127 -2.81 -8.12 -21.09
CA SER A 127 -4.02 -8.37 -20.31
C SER A 127 -4.78 -7.08 -20.04
N LYS A 128 -6.02 -7.00 -20.53
CA LYS A 128 -6.95 -5.92 -20.19
C LYS A 128 -7.20 -5.79 -18.68
N LEU A 129 -6.96 -6.86 -17.92
CA LEU A 129 -7.21 -6.96 -16.49
C LEU A 129 -6.00 -6.54 -15.63
N ASP A 130 -4.88 -6.18 -16.26
CA ASP A 130 -3.66 -5.81 -15.55
C ASP A 130 -3.48 -4.28 -15.50
N PRO A 131 -3.47 -3.67 -14.32
CA PRO A 131 -3.28 -2.23 -14.16
C PRO A 131 -1.81 -1.79 -14.25
N TYR A 132 -0.98 -2.44 -15.09
CA TYR A 132 0.46 -2.21 -15.20
C TYR A 132 0.85 -0.72 -15.37
N TYR A 133 -0.04 0.07 -15.94
CA TYR A 133 0.15 1.49 -16.26
C TYR A 133 -0.03 2.44 -15.06
N TRP A 134 -0.41 1.96 -13.88
CA TRP A 134 -0.68 2.81 -12.72
C TRP A 134 0.52 3.68 -12.30
N ARG A 135 1.76 3.17 -12.46
CA ARG A 135 2.97 3.96 -12.20
C ARG A 135 3.12 5.14 -13.14
N TRP A 136 2.74 4.97 -14.39
CA TRP A 136 2.77 6.07 -15.37
C TRP A 136 1.69 7.11 -15.10
N LEU A 137 0.57 6.71 -14.50
CA LEU A 137 -0.42 7.68 -14.01
C LEU A 137 0.15 8.48 -12.84
N GLU A 138 0.78 7.84 -11.87
CA GLU A 138 1.33 8.49 -10.67
C GLU A 138 2.49 9.43 -11.00
N PHE A 139 3.47 8.96 -11.75
CA PHE A 139 4.73 9.68 -11.99
C PHE A 139 4.82 10.35 -13.35
N GLY A 140 3.89 10.10 -14.25
CA GLY A 140 3.97 10.56 -15.64
C GLY A 140 5.01 9.81 -16.47
N THR A 141 5.14 10.23 -17.72
CA THR A 141 6.16 9.77 -18.65
C THR A 141 6.60 10.93 -19.54
N LYS A 142 7.61 10.75 -20.38
CA LYS A 142 8.01 11.77 -21.39
C LYS A 142 6.86 12.22 -22.29
N LYS A 143 5.81 11.37 -22.49
CA LYS A 143 4.68 11.62 -23.38
C LYS A 143 3.35 11.87 -22.65
N MET A 144 3.31 11.71 -21.32
CA MET A 144 2.08 11.82 -20.54
C MET A 144 2.34 12.58 -19.25
N THR A 145 1.56 13.62 -19.00
CA THR A 145 1.59 14.37 -17.75
C THR A 145 1.18 13.47 -16.58
N ALA A 146 1.86 13.61 -15.44
CA ALA A 146 1.50 12.92 -14.21
C ALA A 146 0.08 13.28 -13.75
N ARG A 147 -0.66 12.29 -13.29
CA ARG A 147 -1.97 12.43 -12.64
C ARG A 147 -1.94 11.65 -11.33
N PRO A 148 -1.23 12.17 -10.31
CA PRO A 148 -0.99 11.46 -9.06
C PRO A 148 -2.30 11.21 -8.31
N PHE A 149 -2.42 10.06 -7.68
CA PHE A 149 -3.57 9.70 -6.85
C PHE A 149 -3.14 9.16 -5.47
N LEU A 150 -1.91 8.67 -5.34
CA LEU A 150 -1.34 8.27 -4.05
C LEU A 150 -0.81 9.48 -3.28
N LYS A 151 -0.19 10.44 -3.99
CA LYS A 151 0.32 11.66 -3.36
C LYS A 151 -0.81 12.48 -2.68
N PRO A 152 -1.93 12.83 -3.36
CA PRO A 152 -3.05 13.48 -2.68
C PRO A 152 -3.66 12.65 -1.54
N ALA A 153 -3.64 11.34 -1.65
CA ALA A 153 -4.14 10.47 -0.59
C ALA A 153 -3.30 10.55 0.70
N SER A 154 -2.06 11.04 0.64
CA SER A 154 -1.25 11.28 1.84
C SER A 154 -1.81 12.40 2.72
N ASP A 155 -2.62 13.30 2.18
CA ASP A 155 -3.25 14.38 2.93
C ASP A 155 -4.30 13.85 3.94
N SER A 156 -4.80 12.61 3.72
CA SER A 156 -5.68 11.92 4.67
C SER A 156 -4.93 11.16 5.79
N LEU A 157 -3.61 11.30 5.91
CA LEU A 157 -2.83 10.66 6.98
C LEU A 157 -3.26 11.06 8.40
N PRO A 158 -3.60 12.33 8.72
CA PRO A 158 -4.09 12.69 10.05
C PRO A 158 -5.36 11.92 10.42
N GLU A 159 -6.33 11.81 9.52
CA GLU A 159 -7.56 11.03 9.73
C GLU A 159 -7.24 9.54 9.88
N ALA A 160 -6.30 9.02 9.09
CA ALA A 160 -5.86 7.63 9.17
C ALA A 160 -5.20 7.31 10.51
N LEU A 161 -4.46 8.26 11.09
CA LEU A 161 -3.87 8.12 12.42
C LEU A 161 -4.94 8.13 13.52
N ALA A 162 -5.92 9.01 13.45
CA ALA A 162 -7.05 9.04 14.38
C ALA A 162 -7.83 7.72 14.37
N GLU A 163 -8.10 7.18 13.18
CA GLU A 163 -8.76 5.87 13.03
C GLU A 163 -7.89 4.73 13.57
N PHE A 164 -6.57 4.78 13.33
CA PHE A 164 -5.63 3.83 13.91
C PHE A 164 -5.68 3.85 15.43
N GLU A 165 -5.64 5.02 16.07
CA GLU A 165 -5.69 5.18 17.52
C GLU A 165 -7.01 4.63 18.09
N THR A 166 -8.13 5.02 17.51
CA THR A 166 -9.47 4.56 17.93
C THR A 166 -9.55 3.03 17.91
N VAL A 167 -9.14 2.41 16.82
CA VAL A 167 -9.17 0.95 16.70
C VAL A 167 -8.18 0.28 17.64
N ALA A 168 -7.00 0.86 17.84
CA ALA A 168 -5.98 0.32 18.73
C ALA A 168 -6.44 0.33 20.20
N VAL A 169 -7.04 1.43 20.66
CA VAL A 169 -7.62 1.55 22.01
C VAL A 169 -8.75 0.55 22.21
N ASN A 170 -9.70 0.50 21.29
CA ASN A 170 -10.83 -0.44 21.37
C ASN A 170 -10.40 -1.90 21.45
N GLU A 171 -9.34 -2.30 20.72
CA GLU A 171 -8.81 -3.66 20.77
C GLU A 171 -8.12 -3.97 22.10
N ILE A 172 -7.44 -3.00 22.72
CA ILE A 172 -6.82 -3.16 24.05
C ILE A 172 -7.93 -3.28 25.11
N GLU A 173 -8.93 -2.44 25.08
CA GLU A 173 -10.07 -2.50 26.01
C GLU A 173 -10.85 -3.82 25.89
N ALA A 174 -11.02 -4.31 24.66
CA ALA A 174 -11.66 -5.61 24.44
C ALA A 174 -10.86 -6.77 25.06
N LEU A 175 -9.53 -6.68 25.01
CA LEU A 175 -8.66 -7.67 25.68
C LEU A 175 -8.77 -7.57 27.19
N ASN A 176 -8.78 -6.35 27.75
CA ASN A 176 -8.89 -6.13 29.20
C ASN A 176 -10.23 -6.67 29.73
N ARG A 177 -11.31 -6.54 28.95
CA ARG A 177 -12.63 -7.10 29.31
C ARG A 177 -12.69 -8.62 29.19
N SER A 178 -11.86 -9.23 28.35
CA SER A 178 -11.82 -10.69 28.16
C SER A 178 -10.79 -11.41 29.04
N ALA A 179 -9.98 -10.65 29.77
CA ALA A 179 -9.10 -11.19 30.78
C ALA A 179 -9.92 -11.59 32.03
N PRO A 180 -9.79 -12.84 32.55
CA PRO A 180 -10.51 -13.30 33.73
C PRO A 180 -10.06 -12.58 35.00
#